data_9206db7b21abeb5cd085f08b4e4b8a9c
#
_entry.id   9206db7b21abeb5cd085f08b4e4b8a9c
#
_cell.length_a   1.000
_cell.length_b   1.000
_cell.length_c   1.000
_cell.angle_alpha   90.00
_cell.angle_beta   90.00
_cell.angle_gamma   90.00
#
_symmetry.space_group_name_H-M   'P 1'
#
loop_
_entity.id
_entity.type
_entity.pdbx_description
1 polymer ?
#
loop_
_entity_poly.entity_id
_entity_poly.type
_entity_poly.pdbx_seq_one_letter_code
_entity_poly.pdbx_strand_id
1 'polypeptide(L)'
;MSARLVEEAALDWVCAHRDRFALGEDALAADGQVNGTWKPLGELAQVCASVSVATAPSDPLHARVTELLDFAWQQTHKGEMFPLMQSLEPFATYPLEVYAAFASAGYRHPGYEASAAVVARTRGWRLTEQYPTRRLGVIEAERRSGLRPHGKVPQALDRTWLGGLPEPWTFERAAGYALTHVVFHLTEWGRTPQGVPPDLADYLRHWLPPWLDTCLEARMWDLSCELLAVAASLPSPPEPAVLEDAWQRVAAAQHACGAIPEEGSAQDAAPPGQDDPYAFTDCYHSTLMAVFAAALTTARPTEAEHAGQGVPG
;
A
#
# COMPACT_ATOMS: atom_id res chain seq x y z
N MET A 1 6.24 13.95 15.42
CA MET A 1 7.20 13.16 16.24
C MET A 1 6.72 11.73 16.45
N SER A 2 5.46 11.51 16.72
CA SER A 2 4.87 10.17 16.95
C SER A 2 4.95 9.25 15.73
N ALA A 3 4.70 9.76 14.51
CA ALA A 3 4.79 8.97 13.28
C ALA A 3 6.17 8.30 13.10
N ARG A 4 7.27 9.03 13.33
CA ARG A 4 8.62 8.49 13.16
C ARG A 4 8.95 7.39 14.17
N LEU A 5 8.48 7.50 15.40
CA LEU A 5 8.67 6.45 16.41
C LEU A 5 7.92 5.17 16.04
N VAL A 6 6.68 5.34 15.54
CA VAL A 6 5.87 4.21 15.03
C VAL A 6 6.56 3.56 13.83
N GLU A 7 7.07 4.36 12.89
CA GLU A 7 7.80 3.89 11.70
C GLU A 7 9.00 3.03 12.07
N GLU A 8 9.88 3.53 12.94
CA GLU A 8 11.10 2.84 13.35
C GLU A 8 10.78 1.50 14.01
N ALA A 9 9.87 1.48 14.98
CA ALA A 9 9.48 0.24 15.67
C ALA A 9 8.76 -0.76 14.76
N ALA A 10 7.86 -0.29 13.88
CA ALA A 10 7.16 -1.13 12.91
C ALA A 10 8.13 -1.75 11.90
N LEU A 11 9.08 -0.96 11.38
CA LEU A 11 10.10 -1.47 10.46
C LEU A 11 11.05 -2.45 11.13
N ASP A 12 11.39 -2.25 12.41
CA ASP A 12 12.18 -3.21 13.18
C ASP A 12 11.47 -4.56 13.25
N TRP A 13 10.16 -4.55 13.50
CA TRP A 13 9.36 -5.76 13.51
C TRP A 13 9.32 -6.45 12.14
N VAL A 14 9.09 -5.69 11.05
CA VAL A 14 9.09 -6.24 9.68
C VAL A 14 10.43 -6.89 9.34
N CYS A 15 11.55 -6.23 9.67
CA CYS A 15 12.90 -6.79 9.46
C CYS A 15 13.13 -8.07 10.26
N ALA A 16 12.69 -8.11 11.53
CA ALA A 16 12.81 -9.28 12.39
C ALA A 16 11.98 -10.47 11.91
N HIS A 17 10.86 -10.21 11.20
CA HIS A 17 9.95 -11.23 10.67
C HIS A 17 10.10 -11.44 9.16
N ARG A 18 11.20 -10.95 8.55
CA ARG A 18 11.42 -11.01 7.10
C ARG A 18 11.15 -12.37 6.50
N ASP A 19 11.59 -13.45 7.15
CA ASP A 19 11.47 -14.81 6.62
C ASP A 19 10.02 -15.31 6.58
N ARG A 20 9.09 -14.65 7.30
CA ARG A 20 7.66 -14.95 7.26
C ARG A 20 6.97 -14.42 6.00
N PHE A 21 7.63 -13.52 5.27
CA PHE A 21 7.19 -13.04 3.96
C PHE A 21 7.70 -13.90 2.80
N ALA A 22 8.46 -14.96 3.06
CA ALA A 22 8.96 -15.86 2.03
C ALA A 22 7.83 -16.60 1.32
N LEU A 23 8.02 -16.90 0.03
CA LEU A 23 7.09 -17.74 -0.72
C LEU A 23 7.18 -19.19 -0.24
N GLY A 24 6.03 -19.85 -0.06
CA GLY A 24 5.96 -21.27 0.25
C GLY A 24 6.30 -22.17 -0.94
N GLU A 25 6.49 -23.46 -0.67
CA GLU A 25 6.79 -24.47 -1.70
C GLU A 25 5.64 -24.62 -2.72
N ASP A 26 4.40 -24.29 -2.33
CA ASP A 26 3.19 -24.31 -3.13
C ASP A 26 2.89 -22.99 -3.86
N ALA A 27 3.83 -22.06 -3.91
CA ALA A 27 3.66 -20.73 -4.49
C ALA A 27 3.22 -20.75 -5.98
N LEU A 28 3.45 -21.83 -6.69
CA LEU A 28 3.00 -22.05 -8.08
C LEU A 28 1.86 -23.07 -8.19
N ALA A 29 1.18 -23.38 -7.10
CA ALA A 29 0.04 -24.30 -7.16
C ALA A 29 -1.08 -23.72 -8.03
N ALA A 30 -1.54 -24.52 -9.01
CA ALA A 30 -2.54 -24.11 -10.00
C ALA A 30 -3.96 -24.47 -9.55
N ASP A 31 -4.36 -24.01 -8.37
CA ASP A 31 -5.71 -24.24 -7.84
C ASP A 31 -6.67 -23.05 -8.10
N GLY A 32 -6.22 -22.04 -8.84
CA GLY A 32 -6.98 -20.84 -9.18
C GLY A 32 -7.10 -19.85 -8.03
N GLN A 33 -6.37 -20.05 -6.94
CA GLN A 33 -6.33 -19.14 -5.80
C GLN A 33 -4.93 -18.56 -5.61
N VAL A 34 -4.89 -17.29 -5.23
CA VAL A 34 -3.64 -16.66 -4.81
C VAL A 34 -3.14 -17.38 -3.58
N ASN A 35 -1.98 -18.02 -3.68
CA ASN A 35 -1.35 -18.65 -2.55
C ASN A 35 -1.19 -17.67 -1.39
N GLY A 36 -1.47 -18.11 -0.16
CA GLY A 36 -1.44 -17.26 1.03
C GLY A 36 -0.10 -16.58 1.29
N THR A 37 0.99 -17.03 0.66
CA THR A 37 2.32 -16.42 0.76
C THR A 37 2.55 -15.30 -0.25
N TRP A 38 1.84 -15.27 -1.37
CA TRP A 38 1.95 -14.18 -2.36
C TRP A 38 1.40 -12.86 -1.88
N LYS A 39 0.33 -12.87 -1.07
CA LYS A 39 -0.25 -11.64 -0.54
C LYS A 39 0.74 -10.90 0.37
N PRO A 40 1.29 -11.52 1.43
CA PRO A 40 2.29 -10.85 2.27
C PRO A 40 3.52 -10.37 1.48
N LEU A 41 4.05 -11.19 0.59
CA LEU A 41 5.20 -10.81 -0.24
C LEU A 41 4.90 -9.61 -1.14
N GLY A 42 3.73 -9.61 -1.79
CA GLY A 42 3.32 -8.53 -2.69
C GLY A 42 3.11 -7.21 -1.95
N GLU A 43 2.52 -7.26 -0.76
CA GLU A 43 2.31 -6.09 0.10
C GLU A 43 3.65 -5.55 0.64
N LEU A 44 4.57 -6.43 1.08
CA LEU A 44 5.93 -6.04 1.44
C LEU A 44 6.63 -5.33 0.27
N ALA A 45 6.61 -5.94 -0.92
CA ALA A 45 7.23 -5.36 -2.10
C ALA A 45 6.62 -4.00 -2.46
N GLN A 46 5.28 -3.86 -2.37
CA GLN A 46 4.59 -2.62 -2.67
C GLN A 46 4.95 -1.50 -1.68
N VAL A 47 4.93 -1.79 -0.39
CA VAL A 47 5.30 -0.81 0.64
C VAL A 47 6.76 -0.42 0.51
N CYS A 48 7.68 -1.38 0.43
CA CYS A 48 9.11 -1.11 0.30
C CYS A 48 9.44 -0.32 -0.97
N ALA A 49 8.81 -0.64 -2.12
CA ALA A 49 8.99 0.11 -3.36
C ALA A 49 8.49 1.56 -3.23
N SER A 50 7.36 1.78 -2.56
CA SER A 50 6.80 3.12 -2.37
C SER A 50 7.66 3.96 -1.42
N VAL A 51 8.10 3.37 -0.30
CA VAL A 51 8.94 4.06 0.69
C VAL A 51 10.33 4.36 0.12
N SER A 52 10.93 3.44 -0.65
CA SER A 52 12.24 3.68 -1.28
C SER A 52 12.24 4.87 -2.25
N VAL A 53 11.11 5.11 -2.90
CA VAL A 53 10.95 6.28 -3.80
C VAL A 53 10.69 7.57 -3.02
N ALA A 54 9.99 7.49 -1.89
CA ALA A 54 9.65 8.64 -1.06
C ALA A 54 10.82 9.13 -0.19
N THR A 55 11.84 8.29 0.02
CA THR A 55 12.98 8.58 0.92
C THR A 55 14.27 8.90 0.16
N ALA A 56 15.10 9.77 0.70
CA ALA A 56 16.42 10.05 0.13
C ALA A 56 17.37 8.85 0.30
N PRO A 57 18.27 8.57 -0.65
CA PRO A 57 19.26 7.48 -0.52
C PRO A 57 20.16 7.56 0.72
N SER A 58 20.29 8.76 1.31
CA SER A 58 21.04 8.99 2.55
C SER A 58 20.23 8.68 3.82
N ASP A 59 18.93 8.45 3.71
CA ASP A 59 18.09 8.11 4.84
C ASP A 59 18.33 6.65 5.26
N PRO A 60 18.56 6.35 6.55
CA PRO A 60 18.67 4.98 7.04
C PRO A 60 17.46 4.09 6.70
N LEU A 61 16.26 4.67 6.64
CA LEU A 61 15.05 3.99 6.22
C LEU A 61 15.17 3.46 4.79
N HIS A 62 15.71 4.28 3.85
CA HIS A 62 15.89 3.90 2.45
C HIS A 62 16.72 2.61 2.30
N ALA A 63 17.83 2.49 3.01
CA ALA A 63 18.67 1.30 2.95
C ALA A 63 17.93 0.04 3.42
N ARG A 64 17.18 0.14 4.52
CA ARG A 64 16.43 -0.99 5.09
C ARG A 64 15.29 -1.47 4.19
N VAL A 65 14.49 -0.56 3.65
CA VAL A 65 13.40 -0.94 2.74
C VAL A 65 13.92 -1.47 1.40
N THR A 66 15.08 -1.00 0.94
CA THR A 66 15.73 -1.54 -0.25
C THR A 66 16.21 -2.98 -0.01
N GLU A 67 16.79 -3.26 1.16
CA GLU A 67 17.19 -4.63 1.53
C GLU A 67 15.98 -5.59 1.59
N LEU A 68 14.86 -5.15 2.16
CA LEU A 68 13.62 -5.92 2.19
C LEU A 68 13.05 -6.15 0.78
N LEU A 69 13.14 -5.15 -0.09
CA LEU A 69 12.69 -5.26 -1.47
C LEU A 69 13.58 -6.20 -2.28
N ASP A 70 14.90 -6.16 -2.08
CA ASP A 70 15.84 -7.12 -2.65
C ASP A 70 15.53 -8.55 -2.17
N PHE A 71 15.25 -8.74 -0.88
CA PHE A 71 14.81 -10.02 -0.35
C PHE A 71 13.54 -10.50 -1.06
N ALA A 72 12.51 -9.65 -1.17
CA ALA A 72 11.26 -10.00 -1.84
C ALA A 72 11.48 -10.37 -3.31
N TRP A 73 12.37 -9.66 -4.02
CA TRP A 73 12.74 -9.99 -5.40
C TRP A 73 13.45 -11.35 -5.52
N GLN A 74 14.33 -11.67 -4.57
CA GLN A 74 14.97 -12.99 -4.54
C GLN A 74 13.96 -14.13 -4.34
N GLN A 75 12.90 -13.93 -3.52
CA GLN A 75 11.82 -14.91 -3.35
C GLN A 75 11.10 -15.22 -4.66
N THR A 76 11.00 -14.28 -5.59
CA THR A 76 10.44 -14.52 -6.93
C THR A 76 11.44 -15.17 -7.91
N HIS A 77 12.57 -15.66 -7.42
CA HIS A 77 13.68 -16.13 -8.25
C HIS A 77 14.11 -15.07 -9.28
N LYS A 78 14.25 -13.83 -8.82
CA LYS A 78 14.58 -12.65 -9.66
C LYS A 78 13.59 -12.44 -10.80
N GLY A 79 12.32 -12.71 -10.54
CA GLY A 79 11.22 -12.52 -11.47
C GLY A 79 10.86 -13.73 -12.34
N GLU A 80 11.64 -14.81 -12.31
CA GLU A 80 11.34 -16.02 -13.11
C GLU A 80 10.01 -16.69 -12.77
N MET A 81 9.48 -16.46 -11.56
CA MET A 81 8.18 -16.99 -11.20
C MET A 81 7.02 -16.32 -11.93
N PHE A 82 7.14 -15.07 -12.35
CA PHE A 82 6.04 -14.34 -13.00
C PHE A 82 5.62 -14.94 -14.36
N PRO A 83 6.52 -15.28 -15.30
CA PRO A 83 6.12 -15.97 -16.52
C PRO A 83 5.54 -17.36 -16.25
N LEU A 84 5.98 -18.07 -15.22
CA LEU A 84 5.42 -19.36 -14.81
C LEU A 84 3.96 -19.18 -14.32
N MET A 85 3.72 -18.24 -13.41
CA MET A 85 2.38 -17.91 -12.94
C MET A 85 1.46 -17.52 -14.09
N GLN A 86 1.93 -16.67 -15.00
CA GLN A 86 1.14 -16.26 -16.16
C GLN A 86 0.82 -17.44 -17.09
N SER A 87 1.69 -18.44 -17.20
CA SER A 87 1.43 -19.64 -17.98
C SER A 87 0.37 -20.54 -17.35
N LEU A 88 0.32 -20.58 -16.02
CA LEU A 88 -0.68 -21.35 -15.26
C LEU A 88 -2.04 -20.62 -15.25
N GLU A 89 -2.04 -19.32 -15.05
CA GLU A 89 -3.22 -18.47 -14.94
C GLU A 89 -3.09 -17.22 -15.84
N PRO A 90 -3.30 -17.34 -17.17
CA PRO A 90 -3.00 -16.25 -18.12
C PRO A 90 -3.80 -14.96 -17.89
N PHE A 91 -4.94 -15.04 -17.22
CA PHE A 91 -5.84 -13.92 -16.97
C PHE A 91 -5.91 -13.50 -15.49
N ALA A 92 -5.11 -14.10 -14.62
CA ALA A 92 -4.98 -13.62 -13.25
C ALA A 92 -4.29 -12.24 -13.23
N THR A 93 -4.83 -11.29 -12.46
CA THR A 93 -4.30 -9.92 -12.39
C THR A 93 -3.23 -9.75 -11.32
N TYR A 94 -3.27 -10.55 -10.26
CA TYR A 94 -2.36 -10.40 -9.14
C TYR A 94 -0.86 -10.56 -9.49
N PRO A 95 -0.43 -11.43 -10.43
CA PRO A 95 0.98 -11.47 -10.83
C PRO A 95 1.48 -10.15 -11.40
N LEU A 96 0.63 -9.48 -12.19
CA LEU A 96 0.95 -8.16 -12.74
C LEU A 96 0.99 -7.09 -11.65
N GLU A 97 0.07 -7.13 -10.69
CA GLU A 97 0.02 -6.17 -9.59
C GLU A 97 1.26 -6.27 -8.68
N VAL A 98 1.66 -7.48 -8.34
CA VAL A 98 2.91 -7.73 -7.58
C VAL A 98 4.14 -7.32 -8.39
N TYR A 99 4.19 -7.70 -9.67
CA TYR A 99 5.29 -7.30 -10.55
C TYR A 99 5.41 -5.78 -10.69
N ALA A 100 4.29 -5.06 -10.77
CA ALA A 100 4.26 -3.61 -10.89
C ALA A 100 4.94 -2.89 -9.70
N ALA A 101 4.88 -3.48 -8.49
CA ALA A 101 5.61 -2.97 -7.33
C ALA A 101 7.13 -3.02 -7.60
N PHE A 102 7.65 -4.16 -8.01
CA PHE A 102 9.06 -4.32 -8.36
C PHE A 102 9.47 -3.43 -9.54
N ALA A 103 8.67 -3.40 -10.60
CA ALA A 103 8.94 -2.60 -11.79
C ALA A 103 9.05 -1.10 -11.47
N SER A 104 8.25 -0.59 -10.54
CA SER A 104 8.30 0.81 -10.10
C SER A 104 9.56 1.18 -9.33
N ALA A 105 10.25 0.19 -8.77
CA ALA A 105 11.55 0.35 -8.10
C ALA A 105 12.74 -0.05 -9.00
N GLY A 106 12.49 -0.32 -10.30
CA GLY A 106 13.55 -0.59 -11.27
C GLY A 106 13.92 -2.06 -11.46
N TYR A 107 13.27 -2.99 -10.76
CA TYR A 107 13.46 -4.42 -10.99
C TYR A 107 12.70 -4.85 -12.25
N ARG A 108 13.36 -5.53 -13.17
CA ARG A 108 12.79 -5.86 -14.49
C ARG A 108 13.03 -7.31 -14.87
N HIS A 109 12.02 -7.90 -15.51
CA HIS A 109 12.12 -9.23 -16.11
C HIS A 109 11.61 -9.18 -17.56
N PRO A 110 12.50 -8.97 -18.56
CA PRO A 110 12.09 -8.75 -19.95
C PRO A 110 11.22 -9.87 -20.54
N GLY A 111 11.47 -11.13 -20.16
CA GLY A 111 10.66 -12.26 -20.61
C GLY A 111 9.21 -12.18 -20.15
N TYR A 112 8.99 -11.81 -18.88
CA TYR A 112 7.64 -11.58 -18.35
C TYR A 112 6.96 -10.39 -19.03
N GLU A 113 7.66 -9.28 -19.17
CA GLU A 113 7.11 -8.08 -19.82
C GLU A 113 6.67 -8.34 -21.26
N ALA A 114 7.47 -9.10 -22.02
CA ALA A 114 7.13 -9.47 -23.38
C ALA A 114 5.87 -10.36 -23.41
N SER A 115 5.76 -11.34 -22.53
CA SER A 115 4.59 -12.22 -22.48
C SER A 115 3.34 -11.49 -21.95
N ALA A 116 3.48 -10.67 -20.91
CA ALA A 116 2.41 -9.84 -20.40
C ALA A 116 1.87 -8.87 -21.46
N ALA A 117 2.75 -8.29 -22.28
CA ALA A 117 2.33 -7.44 -23.40
C ALA A 117 1.51 -8.17 -24.47
N VAL A 118 1.71 -9.49 -24.65
CA VAL A 118 0.89 -10.32 -25.53
C VAL A 118 -0.48 -10.57 -24.89
N VAL A 119 -0.51 -11.01 -23.64
CA VAL A 119 -1.75 -11.28 -22.89
C VAL A 119 -2.61 -10.04 -22.79
N ALA A 120 -2.02 -8.89 -22.47
CA ALA A 120 -2.70 -7.61 -22.35
C ALA A 120 -3.42 -7.17 -23.64
N ARG A 121 -3.06 -7.66 -24.82
CA ARG A 121 -3.74 -7.36 -26.09
C ARG A 121 -4.99 -8.22 -26.32
N THR A 122 -5.19 -9.26 -25.53
CA THR A 122 -6.32 -10.16 -25.72
C THR A 122 -7.66 -9.55 -25.29
N ARG A 123 -8.75 -10.06 -25.83
CA ARG A 123 -10.10 -9.65 -25.39
C ARG A 123 -10.40 -10.15 -23.98
N GLY A 124 -9.89 -11.35 -23.62
CA GLY A 124 -10.04 -11.93 -22.28
C GLY A 124 -9.49 -11.01 -21.22
N TRP A 125 -8.25 -10.51 -21.39
CA TRP A 125 -7.62 -9.59 -20.45
C TRP A 125 -8.45 -8.32 -20.18
N ARG A 126 -9.06 -7.75 -21.20
CA ARG A 126 -9.91 -6.55 -21.06
C ARG A 126 -11.16 -6.78 -20.22
N LEU A 127 -11.58 -8.03 -20.06
CA LEU A 127 -12.78 -8.43 -19.34
C LEU A 127 -12.47 -9.09 -17.99
N THR A 128 -11.21 -9.23 -17.64
CA THR A 128 -10.77 -10.00 -16.47
C THR A 128 -11.27 -9.40 -15.16
N GLU A 129 -11.11 -8.11 -14.98
CA GLU A 129 -11.46 -7.46 -13.73
C GLU A 129 -12.69 -6.56 -13.91
N GLN A 130 -13.78 -6.90 -13.23
CA GLN A 130 -15.07 -6.19 -13.33
C GLN A 130 -15.31 -5.28 -12.11
N TYR A 131 -14.60 -5.50 -10.99
CA TYR A 131 -14.77 -4.69 -9.81
C TYR A 131 -14.08 -3.33 -10.00
N PRO A 132 -14.80 -2.18 -9.86
CA PRO A 132 -14.24 -0.88 -10.26
C PRO A 132 -12.92 -0.50 -9.59
N THR A 133 -12.79 -0.71 -8.27
CA THR A 133 -11.55 -0.44 -7.53
C THR A 133 -10.42 -1.34 -8.00
N ARG A 134 -10.69 -2.65 -8.17
CA ARG A 134 -9.73 -3.60 -8.72
C ARG A 134 -9.34 -3.24 -10.17
N ARG A 135 -10.30 -2.74 -10.95
CA ARG A 135 -10.03 -2.28 -12.32
C ARG A 135 -9.04 -1.10 -12.34
N LEU A 136 -9.13 -0.16 -11.40
CA LEU A 136 -8.13 0.90 -11.24
C LEU A 136 -6.74 0.31 -10.94
N GLY A 137 -6.68 -0.69 -10.05
CA GLY A 137 -5.43 -1.38 -9.73
C GLY A 137 -4.77 -2.02 -10.95
N VAL A 138 -5.55 -2.69 -11.81
CA VAL A 138 -5.04 -3.30 -13.04
C VAL A 138 -4.51 -2.23 -14.02
N ILE A 139 -5.27 -1.15 -14.23
CA ILE A 139 -4.85 -0.03 -15.10
C ILE A 139 -3.51 0.56 -14.63
N GLU A 140 -3.37 0.73 -13.32
CA GLU A 140 -2.17 1.26 -12.71
C GLU A 140 -1.00 0.28 -12.80
N ALA A 141 -1.25 -1.02 -12.55
CA ALA A 141 -0.25 -2.06 -12.69
C ALA A 141 0.26 -2.19 -14.14
N GLU A 142 -0.64 -2.11 -15.13
CA GLU A 142 -0.28 -2.06 -16.55
C GLU A 142 0.69 -0.89 -16.82
N ARG A 143 0.37 0.31 -16.31
CA ARG A 143 1.17 1.51 -16.53
C ARG A 143 2.56 1.41 -15.87
N ARG A 144 2.62 0.99 -14.61
CA ARG A 144 3.87 0.83 -13.85
C ARG A 144 4.78 -0.26 -14.44
N SER A 145 4.19 -1.28 -15.06
CA SER A 145 4.91 -2.35 -15.76
C SER A 145 5.32 -1.98 -17.18
N GLY A 146 5.01 -0.76 -17.66
CA GLY A 146 5.32 -0.30 -19.02
C GLY A 146 4.39 -0.87 -20.09
N LEU A 147 3.27 -1.46 -19.70
CA LEU A 147 2.23 -1.91 -20.62
C LEU A 147 1.29 -0.76 -21.00
N ARG A 148 0.64 -0.89 -22.15
CA ARG A 148 -0.40 0.07 -22.55
C ARG A 148 -1.71 -0.25 -21.80
N PRO A 149 -2.20 0.64 -20.93
CA PRO A 149 -3.43 0.41 -20.21
C PRO A 149 -4.64 0.20 -21.13
N HIS A 150 -5.50 -0.74 -20.78
CA HIS A 150 -6.71 -1.08 -21.54
C HIS A 150 -7.97 -0.40 -20.99
N GLY A 151 -7.86 0.37 -19.92
CA GLY A 151 -8.94 1.14 -19.32
C GLY A 151 -8.61 2.62 -19.27
N LYS A 152 -9.62 3.41 -18.93
CA LYS A 152 -9.45 4.84 -18.64
C LYS A 152 -9.73 5.06 -17.16
N VAL A 153 -8.78 5.67 -16.46
CA VAL A 153 -8.89 5.98 -15.03
C VAL A 153 -10.21 6.69 -14.68
N PRO A 154 -10.64 7.78 -15.37
CA PRO A 154 -11.91 8.44 -15.04
C PRO A 154 -13.11 7.50 -15.09
N GLN A 155 -13.22 6.67 -16.13
CA GLN A 155 -14.35 5.74 -16.29
C GLN A 155 -14.40 4.64 -15.22
N ALA A 156 -13.24 4.19 -14.72
CA ALA A 156 -13.18 3.24 -13.63
C ALA A 156 -13.48 3.93 -12.30
N LEU A 157 -12.94 5.12 -12.10
CA LEU A 157 -13.13 5.94 -10.91
C LEU A 157 -14.61 6.28 -10.67
N ASP A 158 -15.33 6.77 -11.69
CA ASP A 158 -16.75 7.15 -11.62
C ASP A 158 -17.65 6.00 -11.12
N ARG A 159 -17.17 4.77 -11.18
CA ARG A 159 -17.89 3.57 -10.74
C ARG A 159 -17.49 3.05 -9.37
N THR A 160 -16.47 3.66 -8.74
CA THR A 160 -16.06 3.32 -7.38
C THR A 160 -16.95 4.01 -6.35
N TRP A 161 -16.96 3.51 -5.11
CA TRP A 161 -17.66 4.16 -4.01
C TRP A 161 -17.19 5.62 -3.83
N LEU A 162 -15.88 5.84 -3.80
CA LEU A 162 -15.31 7.18 -3.63
C LEU A 162 -15.60 8.09 -4.82
N GLY A 163 -15.49 7.58 -6.05
CA GLY A 163 -15.73 8.37 -7.27
C GLY A 163 -17.18 8.83 -7.42
N GLY A 164 -18.13 8.15 -6.76
CA GLY A 164 -19.52 8.56 -6.67
C GLY A 164 -19.80 9.72 -5.71
N LEU A 165 -18.79 10.18 -4.91
CA LEU A 165 -18.97 11.19 -3.87
C LEU A 165 -20.19 10.92 -2.98
N PRO A 166 -20.27 9.73 -2.34
CA PRO A 166 -21.45 9.30 -1.60
C PRO A 166 -21.67 10.16 -0.35
N GLU A 167 -22.86 10.06 0.23
CA GLU A 167 -23.12 10.68 1.51
C GLU A 167 -22.15 10.15 2.58
N PRO A 168 -21.42 11.01 3.29
CA PRO A 168 -20.30 10.61 4.15
C PRO A 168 -20.69 9.69 5.33
N TRP A 169 -21.97 9.70 5.74
CA TRP A 169 -22.48 8.79 6.78
C TRP A 169 -22.72 7.36 6.29
N THR A 170 -22.55 7.10 4.99
CA THR A 170 -22.58 5.74 4.41
C THR A 170 -21.22 5.05 4.48
N PHE A 171 -20.23 5.68 5.14
CA PHE A 171 -18.92 5.10 5.34
C PHE A 171 -19.02 3.88 6.25
N GLU A 172 -18.66 2.73 5.70
CA GLU A 172 -18.54 1.45 6.38
C GLU A 172 -17.14 0.87 6.15
N ARG A 173 -16.78 -0.15 6.90
CA ARG A 173 -15.47 -0.81 6.79
C ARG A 173 -15.09 -1.15 5.35
N ALA A 174 -15.99 -1.79 4.60
CA ALA A 174 -15.74 -2.17 3.20
C ALA A 174 -15.56 -0.95 2.28
N ALA A 175 -16.31 0.14 2.53
CA ALA A 175 -16.17 1.41 1.83
C ALA A 175 -14.82 2.08 2.16
N GLY A 176 -14.37 1.98 3.41
CA GLY A 176 -13.06 2.47 3.86
C GLY A 176 -11.92 1.82 3.06
N TYR A 177 -11.86 0.49 3.02
CA TYR A 177 -10.84 -0.21 2.22
C TYR A 177 -10.97 0.06 0.71
N ALA A 178 -12.19 0.18 0.17
CA ALA A 178 -12.36 0.54 -1.23
C ALA A 178 -11.83 1.95 -1.52
N LEU A 179 -12.06 2.91 -0.61
CA LEU A 179 -11.59 4.30 -0.69
C LEU A 179 -10.05 4.36 -0.67
N THR A 180 -9.42 3.69 0.31
CA THR A 180 -7.96 3.73 0.47
C THR A 180 -7.26 3.22 -0.78
N HIS A 181 -7.72 2.10 -1.33
CA HIS A 181 -7.18 1.54 -2.56
C HIS A 181 -7.42 2.44 -3.78
N VAL A 182 -8.57 3.12 -3.87
CA VAL A 182 -8.79 4.11 -4.94
C VAL A 182 -7.73 5.20 -4.89
N VAL A 183 -7.48 5.78 -3.70
CA VAL A 183 -6.46 6.84 -3.54
C VAL A 183 -5.07 6.31 -3.84
N PHE A 184 -4.72 5.11 -3.36
CA PHE A 184 -3.42 4.50 -3.64
C PHE A 184 -3.19 4.31 -5.15
N HIS A 185 -4.20 3.87 -5.89
CA HIS A 185 -4.10 3.73 -7.35
C HIS A 185 -4.02 5.08 -8.06
N LEU A 186 -4.78 6.10 -7.63
CA LEU A 186 -4.74 7.43 -8.23
C LEU A 186 -3.42 8.15 -7.97
N THR A 187 -2.80 7.92 -6.82
CA THR A 187 -1.57 8.58 -6.38
C THR A 187 -0.30 7.79 -6.67
N GLU A 188 -0.41 6.63 -7.33
CA GLU A 188 0.73 5.72 -7.49
C GLU A 188 1.37 5.39 -6.13
N TRP A 189 0.53 5.05 -5.15
CA TRP A 189 0.98 4.78 -3.79
C TRP A 189 1.74 5.97 -3.16
N GLY A 190 1.13 7.13 -3.21
CA GLY A 190 1.64 8.37 -2.61
C GLY A 190 2.68 9.12 -3.43
N ARG A 191 3.16 8.56 -4.55
CA ARG A 191 4.18 9.20 -5.41
C ARG A 191 3.66 10.46 -6.11
N THR A 192 2.38 10.46 -6.50
CA THR A 192 1.77 11.49 -7.36
C THR A 192 0.49 12.04 -6.71
N PRO A 193 0.59 12.88 -5.66
CA PRO A 193 -0.58 13.42 -4.97
C PRO A 193 -1.59 14.12 -5.90
N GLN A 194 -1.10 14.76 -6.98
CA GLN A 194 -1.90 15.44 -8.00
C GLN A 194 -2.76 14.47 -8.85
N GLY A 195 -2.59 13.16 -8.69
CA GLY A 195 -3.45 12.15 -9.31
C GLY A 195 -4.88 12.12 -8.75
N VAL A 196 -5.09 12.69 -7.55
CA VAL A 196 -6.43 12.83 -6.97
C VAL A 196 -7.14 14.04 -7.60
N PRO A 197 -8.32 13.85 -8.24
CA PRO A 197 -9.12 14.96 -8.76
C PRO A 197 -9.45 16.00 -7.68
N PRO A 198 -9.55 17.30 -8.03
CA PRO A 198 -9.76 18.37 -7.03
C PRO A 198 -11.02 18.21 -6.17
N ASP A 199 -12.12 17.80 -6.78
CA ASP A 199 -13.40 17.55 -6.08
C ASP A 199 -13.31 16.39 -5.08
N LEU A 200 -12.61 15.33 -5.46
CA LEU A 200 -12.30 14.22 -4.55
C LEU A 200 -11.34 14.66 -3.43
N ALA A 201 -10.32 15.43 -3.76
CA ALA A 201 -9.37 15.95 -2.76
C ALA A 201 -10.07 16.82 -1.73
N ASP A 202 -10.99 17.71 -2.17
CA ASP A 202 -11.80 18.53 -1.29
C ASP A 202 -12.79 17.71 -0.45
N TYR A 203 -13.42 16.70 -1.03
CA TYR A 203 -14.29 15.76 -0.33
C TYR A 203 -13.51 15.01 0.77
N LEU A 204 -12.36 14.44 0.44
CA LEU A 204 -11.51 13.72 1.40
C LEU A 204 -10.98 14.63 2.49
N ARG A 205 -10.55 15.84 2.18
CA ARG A 205 -10.08 16.82 3.18
C ARG A 205 -11.11 17.10 4.27
N HIS A 206 -12.42 17.10 3.92
CA HIS A 206 -13.50 17.32 4.87
C HIS A 206 -13.88 16.08 5.67
N TRP A 207 -13.92 14.91 5.03
CA TRP A 207 -14.52 13.72 5.63
C TRP A 207 -13.53 12.69 6.16
N LEU A 208 -12.27 12.75 5.70
CA LEU A 208 -11.23 11.85 6.22
C LEU A 208 -10.99 12.00 7.74
N PRO A 209 -10.96 13.23 8.32
CA PRO A 209 -10.80 13.39 9.77
C PRO A 209 -11.85 12.66 10.60
N PRO A 210 -13.17 12.85 10.41
CA PRO A 210 -14.18 12.13 11.19
C PRO A 210 -14.21 10.63 10.92
N TRP A 211 -13.90 10.17 9.73
CA TRP A 211 -13.79 8.72 9.45
C TRP A 211 -12.59 8.10 10.15
N LEU A 212 -11.45 8.77 10.12
CA LEU A 212 -10.25 8.35 10.83
C LEU A 212 -10.50 8.27 12.34
N ASP A 213 -11.13 9.28 12.92
CA ASP A 213 -11.48 9.29 14.33
C ASP A 213 -12.41 8.13 14.71
N THR A 214 -13.44 7.85 13.88
CA THR A 214 -14.33 6.70 14.05
C THR A 214 -13.58 5.37 14.02
N CYS A 215 -12.65 5.19 13.08
CA CYS A 215 -11.85 3.96 13.00
C CYS A 215 -10.91 3.80 14.21
N LEU A 216 -10.30 4.90 14.67
CA LEU A 216 -9.44 4.91 15.85
C LEU A 216 -10.23 4.61 17.13
N GLU A 217 -11.45 5.15 17.30
CA GLU A 217 -12.34 4.83 18.42
C GLU A 217 -12.76 3.35 18.41
N ALA A 218 -13.05 2.82 17.21
CA ALA A 218 -13.41 1.42 17.02
C ALA A 218 -12.19 0.47 17.09
N ARG A 219 -10.97 1.00 17.28
CA ARG A 219 -9.70 0.24 17.31
C ARG A 219 -9.49 -0.60 16.04
N MET A 220 -9.83 -0.05 14.89
CA MET A 220 -9.61 -0.63 13.56
C MET A 220 -8.25 -0.11 13.05
N TRP A 221 -7.15 -0.62 13.62
CA TRP A 221 -5.82 -0.06 13.43
C TRP A 221 -5.31 -0.19 12.00
N ASP A 222 -5.64 -1.30 11.36
CA ASP A 222 -5.30 -1.54 9.98
C ASP A 222 -5.90 -0.45 9.07
N LEU A 223 -7.22 -0.27 9.11
CA LEU A 223 -7.89 0.77 8.33
C LEU A 223 -7.45 2.17 8.74
N SER A 224 -7.15 2.40 10.02
CA SER A 224 -6.64 3.69 10.50
C SER A 224 -5.27 4.02 9.88
N CYS A 225 -4.36 3.04 9.78
CA CYS A 225 -3.07 3.22 9.12
C CYS A 225 -3.24 3.46 7.61
N GLU A 226 -4.17 2.76 6.94
CA GLU A 226 -4.48 3.03 5.54
C GLU A 226 -5.06 4.45 5.33
N LEU A 227 -5.97 4.92 6.21
CA LEU A 227 -6.51 6.28 6.14
C LEU A 227 -5.43 7.35 6.41
N LEU A 228 -4.46 7.07 7.29
CA LEU A 228 -3.29 7.93 7.49
C LEU A 228 -2.41 7.99 6.24
N ALA A 229 -2.22 6.86 5.55
CA ALA A 229 -1.52 6.83 4.26
C ALA A 229 -2.29 7.61 3.18
N VAL A 230 -3.64 7.53 3.16
CA VAL A 230 -4.47 8.37 2.31
C VAL A 230 -4.23 9.85 2.62
N ALA A 231 -4.30 10.25 3.90
CA ALA A 231 -4.05 11.63 4.31
C ALA A 231 -2.69 12.15 3.83
N ALA A 232 -1.65 11.33 3.98
CA ALA A 232 -0.31 11.64 3.51
C ALA A 232 -0.17 11.66 1.98
N SER A 233 -1.08 11.02 1.24
CA SER A 233 -1.10 10.98 -0.23
C SER A 233 -1.89 12.10 -0.88
N LEU A 234 -2.65 12.91 -0.12
CA LEU A 234 -3.45 14.00 -0.68
C LEU A 234 -2.60 15.21 -1.08
N PRO A 235 -3.01 16.00 -2.09
CA PRO A 235 -2.35 17.27 -2.43
C PRO A 235 -2.33 18.23 -1.24
N SER A 236 -3.42 18.27 -0.48
CA SER A 236 -3.58 19.06 0.75
C SER A 236 -4.06 18.13 1.86
N PRO A 237 -3.18 17.72 2.78
CA PRO A 237 -3.56 16.85 3.90
C PRO A 237 -4.49 17.55 4.88
N PRO A 238 -5.19 16.80 5.75
CA PRO A 238 -5.88 17.34 6.92
C PRO A 238 -4.95 18.13 7.84
N GLU A 239 -5.54 18.86 8.79
CA GLU A 239 -4.76 19.68 9.72
C GLU A 239 -3.74 18.85 10.53
N PRO A 240 -2.52 19.39 10.75
CA PRO A 240 -1.46 18.66 11.44
C PRO A 240 -1.85 18.16 12.84
N ALA A 241 -2.69 18.91 13.56
CA ALA A 241 -3.15 18.52 14.90
C ALA A 241 -3.98 17.23 14.89
N VAL A 242 -4.83 17.05 13.87
CA VAL A 242 -5.65 15.84 13.69
C VAL A 242 -4.75 14.63 13.41
N LEU A 243 -3.75 14.80 12.55
CA LEU A 243 -2.82 13.73 12.22
C LEU A 243 -1.91 13.35 13.38
N GLU A 244 -1.44 14.33 14.17
CA GLU A 244 -0.60 14.06 15.35
C GLU A 244 -1.39 13.30 16.44
N ASP A 245 -2.66 13.64 16.70
CA ASP A 245 -3.54 12.89 17.59
C ASP A 245 -3.70 11.44 17.13
N ALA A 246 -4.02 11.25 15.85
CA ALA A 246 -4.15 9.93 15.26
C ALA A 246 -2.86 9.08 15.43
N TRP A 247 -1.69 9.67 15.15
CA TRP A 247 -0.41 8.99 15.34
C TRP A 247 -0.11 8.66 16.81
N GLN A 248 -0.53 9.51 17.77
CA GLN A 248 -0.39 9.20 19.20
C GLN A 248 -1.24 7.99 19.58
N ARG A 249 -2.46 7.89 19.04
CA ARG A 249 -3.36 6.75 19.31
C ARG A 249 -2.83 5.46 18.68
N VAL A 250 -2.30 5.50 17.46
CA VAL A 250 -1.62 4.34 16.82
C VAL A 250 -0.38 3.94 17.62
N ALA A 251 0.43 4.89 18.06
CA ALA A 251 1.61 4.61 18.92
C ALA A 251 1.22 3.94 20.25
N ALA A 252 0.09 4.36 20.83
CA ALA A 252 -0.43 3.73 22.07
C ALA A 252 -0.97 2.31 21.86
N ALA A 253 -1.36 1.96 20.62
CA ALA A 253 -1.82 0.63 20.25
C ALA A 253 -0.68 -0.29 19.79
N GLN A 254 0.48 0.27 19.44
CA GLN A 254 1.64 -0.50 18.98
C GLN A 254 2.23 -1.35 20.10
N HIS A 255 2.49 -2.62 19.83
CA HIS A 255 3.17 -3.52 20.76
C HIS A 255 4.62 -3.11 21.03
N ALA A 256 5.15 -3.48 22.18
CA ALA A 256 6.54 -3.24 22.54
C ALA A 256 7.55 -3.88 21.55
N CYS A 257 7.13 -4.93 20.80
CA CYS A 257 7.95 -5.53 19.73
C CYS A 257 7.86 -4.77 18.40
N GLY A 258 7.01 -3.74 18.29
CA GLY A 258 6.81 -2.94 17.09
C GLY A 258 5.61 -3.33 16.23
N ALA A 259 4.99 -4.49 16.46
CA ALA A 259 3.79 -4.91 15.74
C ALA A 259 2.58 -4.02 16.02
N ILE A 260 1.72 -3.86 15.03
CA ILE A 260 0.40 -3.23 15.17
C ILE A 260 -0.64 -4.28 14.84
N PRO A 261 -1.60 -4.57 15.76
CA PRO A 261 -2.68 -5.52 15.47
C PRO A 261 -3.64 -4.94 14.42
N GLU A 262 -4.37 -5.79 13.70
CA GLU A 262 -5.40 -5.30 12.77
C GLU A 262 -6.53 -4.59 13.51
N GLU A 263 -6.95 -5.15 14.66
CA GLU A 263 -8.06 -4.64 15.48
C GLU A 263 -7.83 -4.89 16.97
N GLY A 264 -8.63 -4.20 17.81
CA GLY A 264 -8.70 -4.47 19.24
C GLY A 264 -7.61 -3.78 20.06
N SER A 265 -7.31 -4.34 21.24
CA SER A 265 -6.31 -3.80 22.15
C SER A 265 -5.03 -4.61 22.07
N ALA A 266 -3.88 -3.93 22.04
CA ALA A 266 -2.58 -4.57 22.19
C ALA A 266 -2.45 -5.41 23.48
N GLN A 267 -3.28 -5.10 24.49
CA GLN A 267 -3.32 -5.82 25.78
C GLN A 267 -4.18 -7.09 25.74
N ASP A 268 -5.08 -7.20 24.76
CA ASP A 268 -5.99 -8.34 24.60
C ASP A 268 -5.36 -9.48 23.80
N ALA A 269 -4.32 -9.19 23.02
CA ALA A 269 -3.55 -10.19 22.30
C ALA A 269 -2.27 -10.53 23.07
N ALA A 270 -1.96 -11.82 23.22
CA ALA A 270 -0.65 -12.24 23.69
C ALA A 270 0.42 -11.62 22.74
N PRO A 271 1.55 -11.11 23.27
CA PRO A 271 2.59 -10.56 22.41
C PRO A 271 2.99 -11.63 21.38
N PRO A 272 3.01 -11.29 20.08
CA PRO A 272 3.32 -12.27 19.05
C PRO A 272 4.71 -12.86 19.31
N GLY A 273 4.73 -14.15 19.67
CA GLY A 273 5.98 -14.91 19.73
C GLY A 273 6.49 -15.13 18.31
N GLN A 274 7.80 -15.16 18.10
CA GLN A 274 8.40 -15.40 16.78
C GLN A 274 7.91 -16.70 16.12
N ASP A 275 7.39 -17.63 16.91
CA ASP A 275 6.94 -18.97 16.48
C ASP A 275 5.41 -19.10 16.32
N ASP A 276 4.63 -18.03 16.57
CA ASP A 276 3.18 -18.04 16.41
C ASP A 276 2.76 -17.55 15.02
N PRO A 277 2.35 -18.45 14.09
CA PRO A 277 1.94 -18.06 12.75
C PRO A 277 0.68 -17.18 12.72
N TYR A 278 -0.21 -17.31 13.71
CA TYR A 278 -1.42 -16.49 13.78
C TYR A 278 -1.11 -15.04 14.14
N ALA A 279 -0.13 -14.83 15.03
CA ALA A 279 0.29 -13.49 15.41
C ALA A 279 0.90 -12.69 14.23
N PHE A 280 1.65 -13.34 13.33
CA PHE A 280 2.15 -12.71 12.12
C PHE A 280 0.99 -12.30 11.20
N THR A 281 0.05 -13.20 10.94
CA THR A 281 -1.10 -12.96 10.06
C THR A 281 -1.95 -11.80 10.55
N ASP A 282 -2.13 -11.67 11.86
CA ASP A 282 -2.99 -10.66 12.48
C ASP A 282 -2.32 -9.28 12.61
N CYS A 283 -1.01 -9.16 12.29
CA CYS A 283 -0.26 -7.93 12.51
C CYS A 283 0.51 -7.44 11.27
N TYR A 284 0.86 -8.31 10.32
CA TYR A 284 1.83 -7.94 9.27
C TYR A 284 1.31 -6.81 8.38
N HIS A 285 0.03 -6.86 7.99
CA HIS A 285 -0.55 -5.89 7.07
C HIS A 285 -0.63 -4.51 7.72
N SER A 286 -1.25 -4.41 8.89
CA SER A 286 -1.35 -3.16 9.65
C SER A 286 0.01 -2.56 10.00
N THR A 287 1.00 -3.41 10.32
CA THR A 287 2.38 -2.98 10.59
C THR A 287 3.05 -2.43 9.33
N LEU A 288 2.88 -3.09 8.17
CA LEU A 288 3.36 -2.57 6.88
C LEU A 288 2.69 -1.24 6.51
N MET A 289 1.37 -1.13 6.72
CA MET A 289 0.63 0.09 6.43
C MET A 289 1.05 1.24 7.35
N ALA A 290 1.42 0.97 8.60
CA ALA A 290 1.99 1.98 9.48
C ALA A 290 3.36 2.48 9.00
N VAL A 291 4.26 1.59 8.56
CA VAL A 291 5.53 1.98 7.92
C VAL A 291 5.27 2.87 6.71
N PHE A 292 4.37 2.47 5.84
CA PHE A 292 4.02 3.21 4.63
C PHE A 292 3.47 4.60 4.94
N ALA A 293 2.45 4.68 5.79
CA ALA A 293 1.79 5.93 6.17
C ALA A 293 2.77 6.90 6.87
N ALA A 294 3.60 6.38 7.77
CA ALA A 294 4.57 7.19 8.50
C ALA A 294 5.68 7.72 7.58
N ALA A 295 6.20 6.88 6.68
CA ALA A 295 7.19 7.29 5.69
C ALA A 295 6.67 8.41 4.77
N LEU A 296 5.45 8.29 4.27
CA LEU A 296 4.82 9.36 3.48
C LEU A 296 4.59 10.65 4.29
N THR A 297 4.21 10.50 5.56
CA THR A 297 4.00 11.65 6.46
C THR A 297 5.30 12.39 6.73
N THR A 298 6.39 11.67 6.98
CA THR A 298 7.70 12.24 7.34
C THR A 298 8.48 12.77 6.12
N ALA A 299 8.25 12.22 4.94
CA ALA A 299 8.88 12.67 3.70
C ALA A 299 8.31 14.00 3.17
N ARG A 300 7.16 14.45 3.67
CA ARG A 300 6.59 15.75 3.27
C ARG A 300 7.39 16.90 3.85
N PRO A 301 7.75 17.92 3.01
CA PRO A 301 8.33 19.15 3.51
C PRO A 301 7.33 19.81 4.49
N THR A 302 7.80 20.24 5.63
CA THR A 302 6.97 21.04 6.56
C THR A 302 6.71 22.43 5.94
N GLU A 303 5.53 23.02 6.20
CA GLU A 303 5.20 24.38 5.72
C GLU A 303 6.25 25.43 6.11
N ALA A 304 7.00 25.21 7.19
CA ALA A 304 8.11 26.06 7.61
C ALA A 304 9.28 26.09 6.61
N GLU A 305 9.52 25.01 5.84
CA GLU A 305 10.58 24.94 4.84
C GLU A 305 10.17 25.67 3.53
N HIS A 306 8.88 25.78 3.24
CA HIS A 306 8.38 26.56 2.10
C HIS A 306 8.40 28.07 2.36
N ALA A 307 8.23 28.50 3.60
CA ALA A 307 8.32 29.92 3.99
C ALA A 307 9.74 30.48 3.94
N GLY A 308 10.76 29.63 4.00
CA GLY A 308 12.18 30.01 3.98
C GLY A 308 12.79 30.15 2.57
N GLN A 309 12.11 29.69 1.50
CA GLN A 309 12.63 29.76 0.14
C GLN A 309 12.06 30.91 -0.70
N GLY A 310 11.23 31.74 -0.19
CA GLY A 310 10.70 32.94 -0.84
C GLY A 310 11.35 34.20 -0.31
N VAL A 311 12.44 34.67 -0.91
CA VAL A 311 12.81 36.01 -1.44
C VAL A 311 14.31 36.05 -1.74
N PRO A 312 14.78 36.04 -3.00
CA PRO A 312 15.91 36.85 -3.36
C PRO A 312 15.40 38.20 -3.84
N GLY A 313 15.80 39.25 -3.13
CA GLY A 313 15.62 40.64 -3.53
C GLY A 313 16.40 40.99 -4.81
#